data_85a7ea70bce0ffb377a961d664bb46da
#
_entry.id   85a7ea70bce0ffb377a961d664bb46da
#
_cell.length_a   1.000
_cell.length_b   1.000
_cell.length_c   1.000
_cell.angle_alpha   90.00
_cell.angle_beta   90.00
_cell.angle_gamma   90.00
#
_symmetry.space_group_name_H-M   'P 1'
#
loop_
_entity.id
_entity.type
_entity.pdbx_description
1 polymer ?
#
loop_
_entity_poly.entity_id
_entity_poly.type
_entity_poly.pdbx_seq_one_letter_code
_entity_poly.pdbx_strand_id
1 'polypeptide(L)'
;LYRLECEASLLQEESSVNYETLLCEVKDQIARVTLNRPQVLHALNSQVFDELEAVFSALATDHAVRVILLTGSGEKAFAAGADIKELAGTVASTGEAKARRGQGVFRLIETCGKPVIACINGFALGGGCELAMACTMRLASETARLGQPEVKLGLAPGYGGTQRLPRLVGQPMALKLLLTGEMIGAAEALRIGLVDEVLPADKLMERAEALAKIIVSMAPLAVSACIEAVRDMEAKIFGRLCASADKEEGTKAFLEKRSPVWTGR
;
A
#
# COMPACT_ATOMS: atom_id res chain seq x y z
N LEU A 1 -53.66 -19.57 12.03
CA LEU A 1 -52.34 -20.16 11.82
C LEU A 1 -51.73 -19.57 10.53
N TYR A 2 -51.25 -18.32 10.58
CA TYR A 2 -50.51 -17.70 9.49
C TYR A 2 -49.05 -17.66 9.90
N ARG A 3 -48.23 -18.34 9.13
CA ARG A 3 -46.79 -18.38 9.21
C ARG A 3 -46.27 -17.13 8.51
N LEU A 4 -45.81 -16.14 9.26
CA LEU A 4 -45.10 -14.99 8.74
C LEU A 4 -43.66 -15.43 8.52
N GLU A 5 -43.30 -15.70 7.30
CA GLU A 5 -41.91 -15.77 6.85
C GLU A 5 -41.39 -14.35 6.77
N CYS A 6 -40.58 -14.00 7.78
CA CYS A 6 -39.85 -12.75 7.78
C CYS A 6 -38.60 -12.96 6.95
N GLU A 7 -38.64 -12.61 5.68
CA GLU A 7 -37.44 -12.43 4.83
C GLU A 7 -36.64 -11.25 5.38
N ALA A 8 -35.65 -11.55 6.17
CA ALA A 8 -34.63 -10.58 6.53
C ALA A 8 -33.70 -10.40 5.34
N SER A 9 -34.13 -9.61 4.37
CA SER A 9 -33.26 -8.98 3.39
C SER A 9 -32.38 -7.97 4.12
N LEU A 10 -31.23 -8.45 4.62
CA LEU A 10 -30.15 -7.58 5.05
C LEU A 10 -29.58 -6.90 3.80
N LEU A 11 -30.14 -5.75 3.46
CA LEU A 11 -29.50 -4.77 2.61
C LEU A 11 -28.23 -4.37 3.33
N GLN A 12 -27.09 -4.90 2.88
CA GLN A 12 -25.79 -4.28 3.13
C GLN A 12 -25.86 -2.93 2.44
N GLU A 13 -26.10 -1.88 3.22
CA GLU A 13 -25.81 -0.52 2.80
C GLU A 13 -24.30 -0.46 2.56
N GLU A 14 -23.90 -0.60 1.31
CA GLU A 14 -22.59 -0.17 0.84
C GLU A 14 -22.51 1.33 1.13
N SER A 15 -21.86 1.71 2.22
CA SER A 15 -21.47 3.09 2.46
C SER A 15 -20.36 3.42 1.46
N SER A 16 -20.75 3.70 0.21
CA SER A 16 -19.83 4.17 -0.82
C SER A 16 -19.44 5.61 -0.51
N VAL A 17 -18.32 5.76 0.20
CA VAL A 17 -17.66 7.07 0.24
C VAL A 17 -17.18 7.33 -1.18
N ASN A 18 -17.82 8.28 -1.87
CA ASN A 18 -17.43 8.68 -3.22
C ASN A 18 -16.17 9.54 -3.13
N TYR A 19 -15.03 8.97 -3.53
CA TYR A 19 -13.80 9.70 -3.75
C TYR A 19 -13.78 10.27 -5.17
N GLU A 20 -13.19 11.47 -5.35
CA GLU A 20 -13.08 12.10 -6.68
C GLU A 20 -11.86 11.60 -7.45
N THR A 21 -10.78 11.27 -6.72
CA THR A 21 -9.48 10.93 -7.28
C THR A 21 -9.08 9.47 -7.03
N LEU A 22 -9.85 8.75 -6.23
CA LEU A 22 -9.65 7.35 -5.90
C LEU A 22 -10.90 6.53 -6.19
N LEU A 23 -10.70 5.23 -6.41
CA LEU A 23 -11.75 4.22 -6.32
C LEU A 23 -11.39 3.26 -5.19
N CYS A 24 -12.39 2.81 -4.42
CA CYS A 24 -12.18 1.81 -3.37
C CYS A 24 -13.27 0.75 -3.46
N GLU A 25 -12.84 -0.50 -3.65
CA GLU A 25 -13.71 -1.67 -3.71
C GLU A 25 -13.24 -2.69 -2.69
N VAL A 26 -14.18 -3.32 -1.97
CA VAL A 26 -13.86 -4.39 -1.01
C VAL A 26 -14.54 -5.68 -1.46
N LYS A 27 -13.74 -6.72 -1.63
CA LYS A 27 -14.22 -8.05 -1.99
C LYS A 27 -13.34 -9.11 -1.34
N ASP A 28 -13.94 -10.18 -0.82
CA ASP A 28 -13.22 -11.33 -0.26
C ASP A 28 -12.14 -10.91 0.79
N GLN A 29 -12.46 -9.93 1.63
CA GLN A 29 -11.57 -9.33 2.65
C GLN A 29 -10.34 -8.59 2.07
N ILE A 30 -10.34 -8.30 0.79
CA ILE A 30 -9.30 -7.55 0.10
C ILE A 30 -9.90 -6.22 -0.34
N ALA A 31 -9.29 -5.10 0.08
CA ALA A 31 -9.61 -3.78 -0.43
C ALA A 31 -8.72 -3.48 -1.65
N ARG A 32 -9.32 -3.01 -2.74
CA ARG A 32 -8.59 -2.46 -3.88
C ARG A 32 -8.76 -0.95 -3.88
N VAL A 33 -7.68 -0.23 -3.65
CA VAL A 33 -7.61 1.23 -3.76
C VAL A 33 -6.93 1.56 -5.08
N THR A 34 -7.63 2.31 -5.95
CA THR A 34 -7.14 2.65 -7.28
C THR A 34 -7.05 4.17 -7.41
N LEU A 35 -5.85 4.67 -7.68
CA LEU A 35 -5.64 6.08 -8.06
C LEU A 35 -6.33 6.33 -9.39
N ASN A 36 -7.22 7.32 -9.47
CA ASN A 36 -8.09 7.53 -10.63
C ASN A 36 -8.02 8.96 -11.19
N ARG A 37 -6.81 9.38 -11.57
CA ARG A 37 -6.53 10.62 -12.32
C ARG A 37 -5.71 10.31 -13.59
N PRO A 38 -6.23 9.47 -14.53
CA PRO A 38 -5.43 8.98 -15.67
C PRO A 38 -4.94 10.09 -16.60
N GLN A 39 -5.68 11.21 -16.70
CA GLN A 39 -5.35 12.36 -17.54
C GLN A 39 -4.06 13.09 -17.11
N VAL A 40 -3.64 12.90 -15.86
CA VAL A 40 -2.39 13.47 -15.28
C VAL A 40 -1.48 12.36 -14.71
N LEU A 41 -1.61 11.14 -15.22
CA LEU A 41 -0.82 9.98 -14.79
C LEU A 41 -0.84 9.77 -13.26
N HIS A 42 -1.98 10.03 -12.64
CA HIS A 42 -2.22 9.91 -11.19
C HIS A 42 -1.27 10.76 -10.33
N ALA A 43 -0.88 11.94 -10.85
CA ALA A 43 -0.08 12.90 -10.08
C ALA A 43 -0.75 13.24 -8.75
N LEU A 44 0.05 13.25 -7.68
CA LEU A 44 -0.39 13.43 -6.30
C LEU A 44 -0.57 14.92 -6.00
N ASN A 45 -1.82 15.36 -5.93
CA ASN A 45 -2.22 16.70 -5.48
C ASN A 45 -2.80 16.65 -4.06
N SER A 46 -3.17 17.78 -3.51
CA SER A 46 -3.73 17.88 -2.16
C SER A 46 -4.96 17.01 -1.97
N GLN A 47 -5.88 16.95 -2.96
CA GLN A 47 -7.08 16.12 -2.94
C GLN A 47 -6.74 14.61 -2.84
N VAL A 48 -5.74 14.14 -3.60
CA VAL A 48 -5.28 12.74 -3.50
C VAL A 48 -4.76 12.43 -2.10
N PHE A 49 -4.02 13.35 -1.47
CA PHE A 49 -3.54 13.13 -0.09
C PHE A 49 -4.69 13.11 0.92
N ASP A 50 -5.69 13.99 0.77
CA ASP A 50 -6.89 14.02 1.63
C ASP A 50 -7.65 12.70 1.52
N GLU A 51 -7.86 12.20 0.31
CA GLU A 51 -8.58 10.96 0.07
C GLU A 51 -7.79 9.72 0.46
N LEU A 52 -6.45 9.68 0.25
CA LEU A 52 -5.60 8.61 0.76
C LEU A 52 -5.65 8.53 2.28
N GLU A 53 -5.59 9.69 2.97
CA GLU A 53 -5.72 9.73 4.43
C GLU A 53 -7.08 9.18 4.89
N ALA A 54 -8.16 9.59 4.24
CA ALA A 54 -9.51 9.17 4.57
C ALA A 54 -9.69 7.67 4.34
N VAL A 55 -9.32 7.16 3.15
CA VAL A 55 -9.51 5.74 2.80
C VAL A 55 -8.65 4.82 3.66
N PHE A 56 -7.37 5.15 3.89
CA PHE A 56 -6.50 4.31 4.71
C PHE A 56 -6.84 4.37 6.20
N SER A 57 -7.34 5.51 6.72
CA SER A 57 -7.88 5.59 8.08
C SER A 57 -9.11 4.69 8.27
N ALA A 58 -10.03 4.70 7.31
CA ALA A 58 -11.20 3.82 7.33
C ALA A 58 -10.80 2.34 7.22
N LEU A 59 -9.97 1.99 6.23
CA LEU A 59 -9.52 0.61 6.02
C LEU A 59 -8.68 0.06 7.18
N ALA A 60 -7.93 0.90 7.90
CA ALA A 60 -7.15 0.47 9.06
C ALA A 60 -8.04 -0.12 10.16
N THR A 61 -9.22 0.43 10.36
CA THR A 61 -10.18 0.02 11.42
C THR A 61 -11.25 -0.95 10.94
N ASP A 62 -11.42 -1.12 9.63
CA ASP A 62 -12.42 -2.04 9.07
C ASP A 62 -12.01 -3.51 9.24
N HIS A 63 -12.67 -4.23 10.14
CA HIS A 63 -12.39 -5.65 10.40
C HIS A 63 -12.76 -6.59 9.24
N ALA A 64 -13.58 -6.12 8.28
CA ALA A 64 -13.88 -6.89 7.08
C ALA A 64 -12.71 -6.90 6.06
N VAL A 65 -11.73 -6.01 6.22
CA VAL A 65 -10.57 -5.91 5.32
C VAL A 65 -9.31 -6.48 5.99
N ARG A 66 -8.61 -7.36 5.28
CA ARG A 66 -7.39 -8.04 5.74
C ARG A 66 -6.14 -7.62 4.97
N VAL A 67 -6.29 -7.29 3.70
CA VAL A 67 -5.20 -6.91 2.79
C VAL A 67 -5.67 -5.75 1.92
N ILE A 68 -4.77 -4.85 1.56
CA ILE A 68 -5.04 -3.71 0.69
C ILE A 68 -4.16 -3.82 -0.55
N LEU A 69 -4.76 -3.76 -1.74
CA LEU A 69 -4.08 -3.62 -3.02
C LEU A 69 -4.16 -2.15 -3.43
N LEU A 70 -3.02 -1.54 -3.78
CA LEU A 70 -2.95 -0.15 -4.24
C LEU A 70 -2.41 -0.11 -5.67
N THR A 71 -3.13 0.51 -6.60
CA THR A 71 -2.74 0.59 -8.02
C THR A 71 -3.18 1.90 -8.66
N GLY A 72 -2.76 2.16 -9.89
CA GLY A 72 -3.31 3.23 -10.73
C GLY A 72 -4.31 2.70 -11.76
N SER A 73 -5.30 3.49 -12.14
CA SER A 73 -6.24 3.10 -13.21
C SER A 73 -5.54 3.08 -14.58
N GLY A 74 -5.95 2.15 -15.45
CA GLY A 74 -5.31 1.94 -16.77
C GLY A 74 -3.93 1.32 -16.69
N GLU A 75 -3.13 1.47 -17.75
CA GLU A 75 -1.86 0.76 -17.90
C GLU A 75 -0.62 1.68 -17.85
N LYS A 76 -0.81 3.00 -17.87
CA LYS A 76 0.31 3.94 -18.09
C LYS A 76 1.09 4.27 -16.83
N ALA A 77 0.42 4.39 -15.69
CA ALA A 77 1.07 4.85 -14.47
C ALA A 77 0.42 4.24 -13.23
N PHE A 78 1.26 3.97 -12.25
CA PHE A 78 0.87 3.84 -10.85
C PHE A 78 0.64 5.26 -10.28
N ALA A 79 1.70 6.09 -10.25
CA ALA A 79 1.63 7.53 -9.96
C ALA A 79 2.90 8.22 -10.46
N ALA A 80 2.77 9.31 -11.23
CA ALA A 80 3.90 9.99 -11.88
C ALA A 80 4.53 11.10 -11.02
N GLY A 81 4.30 11.12 -9.71
CA GLY A 81 4.90 12.07 -8.79
C GLY A 81 3.94 13.09 -8.24
N ALA A 82 4.47 14.15 -7.62
CA ALA A 82 3.69 15.28 -7.15
C ALA A 82 3.08 16.06 -8.32
N ASP A 83 1.92 16.67 -8.10
CA ASP A 83 1.29 17.53 -9.12
C ASP A 83 2.12 18.81 -9.29
N ILE A 84 2.76 18.94 -10.47
CA ILE A 84 3.67 20.04 -10.77
C ILE A 84 2.98 21.40 -10.70
N LYS A 85 1.68 21.47 -10.98
CA LYS A 85 0.93 22.74 -10.89
C LYS A 85 0.83 23.25 -9.45
N GLU A 86 0.64 22.34 -8.49
CA GLU A 86 0.66 22.69 -7.07
C GLU A 86 2.08 22.94 -6.54
N LEU A 87 3.06 22.30 -7.14
CA LEU A 87 4.45 22.44 -6.73
C LEU A 87 5.05 23.79 -7.17
N ALA A 88 4.72 24.27 -8.37
CA ALA A 88 5.26 25.51 -8.94
C ALA A 88 5.02 26.76 -8.07
N GLY A 89 3.90 26.81 -7.33
CA GLY A 89 3.59 27.92 -6.41
C GLY A 89 4.09 27.75 -4.98
N THR A 90 4.90 26.71 -4.71
CA THR A 90 5.32 26.37 -3.35
C THR A 90 6.53 27.19 -2.93
N VAL A 91 6.45 27.85 -1.75
CA VAL A 91 7.54 28.57 -1.10
C VAL A 91 8.06 27.77 0.11
N ALA A 92 9.19 28.18 0.69
CA ALA A 92 9.86 27.41 1.77
C ALA A 92 8.91 27.00 2.91
N SER A 93 8.10 27.93 3.43
CA SER A 93 7.17 27.66 4.55
C SER A 93 6.06 26.67 4.19
N THR A 94 5.50 26.79 2.99
CA THR A 94 4.44 25.87 2.52
C THR A 94 5.04 24.55 2.03
N GLY A 95 6.28 24.54 1.55
CA GLY A 95 7.00 23.34 1.11
C GLY A 95 7.23 22.36 2.25
N GLU A 96 7.68 22.84 3.41
CA GLU A 96 7.84 21.99 4.59
C GLU A 96 6.49 21.41 5.06
N ALA A 97 5.43 22.21 5.09
CA ALA A 97 4.11 21.76 5.48
C ALA A 97 3.58 20.66 4.54
N LYS A 98 3.71 20.84 3.22
CA LYS A 98 3.34 19.85 2.20
C LYS A 98 4.14 18.55 2.37
N ALA A 99 5.45 18.65 2.59
CA ALA A 99 6.31 17.48 2.81
C ALA A 99 5.88 16.71 4.06
N ARG A 100 5.66 17.39 5.20
CA ARG A 100 5.17 16.78 6.45
C ARG A 100 3.82 16.10 6.26
N ARG A 101 2.89 16.73 5.52
CA ARG A 101 1.59 16.11 5.21
C ARG A 101 1.76 14.83 4.41
N GLY A 102 2.50 14.86 3.31
CA GLY A 102 2.76 13.66 2.50
C GLY A 102 3.46 12.56 3.27
N GLN A 103 4.44 12.91 4.10
CA GLN A 103 5.10 11.96 5.02
C GLN A 103 4.12 11.35 6.02
N GLY A 104 3.18 12.15 6.55
CA GLY A 104 2.13 11.69 7.46
C GLY A 104 1.21 10.67 6.83
N VAL A 105 0.70 10.95 5.62
CA VAL A 105 -0.18 10.05 4.86
C VAL A 105 0.55 8.75 4.49
N PHE A 106 1.79 8.83 4.02
CA PHE A 106 2.58 7.64 3.68
C PHE A 106 2.96 6.83 4.91
N ARG A 107 3.19 7.49 6.05
CA ARG A 107 3.37 6.80 7.32
C ARG A 107 2.09 6.08 7.76
N LEU A 108 0.91 6.68 7.59
CA LEU A 108 -0.38 6.03 7.86
C LEU A 108 -0.50 4.73 7.02
N ILE A 109 -0.23 4.79 5.72
CA ILE A 109 -0.22 3.61 4.84
C ILE A 109 0.76 2.54 5.37
N GLU A 110 1.96 2.96 5.71
CA GLU A 110 3.01 2.10 6.22
C GLU A 110 2.67 1.44 7.56
N THR A 111 1.87 2.10 8.42
CA THR A 111 1.58 1.68 9.80
C THR A 111 0.12 1.31 10.05
N CYS A 112 -0.71 1.15 9.01
CA CYS A 112 -2.14 0.86 9.14
C CYS A 112 -2.45 -0.53 9.75
N GLY A 113 -1.43 -1.34 10.04
CA GLY A 113 -1.58 -2.66 10.65
C GLY A 113 -2.03 -3.76 9.69
N LYS A 114 -2.24 -3.44 8.41
CA LYS A 114 -2.62 -4.38 7.36
C LYS A 114 -1.56 -4.41 6.26
N PRO A 115 -1.31 -5.57 5.61
CA PRO A 115 -0.45 -5.62 4.44
C PRO A 115 -1.02 -4.75 3.32
N VAL A 116 -0.19 -3.86 2.77
CA VAL A 116 -0.48 -3.06 1.59
C VAL A 116 0.43 -3.51 0.47
N ILE A 117 -0.14 -3.94 -0.65
CA ILE A 117 0.60 -4.39 -1.83
C ILE A 117 0.46 -3.33 -2.92
N ALA A 118 1.57 -2.67 -3.26
CA ALA A 118 1.61 -1.79 -4.42
C ALA A 118 1.66 -2.64 -5.70
N CYS A 119 0.68 -2.48 -6.56
CA CYS A 119 0.60 -3.09 -7.89
C CYS A 119 1.00 -2.03 -8.92
N ILE A 120 2.30 -1.98 -9.24
CA ILE A 120 2.90 -0.92 -10.06
C ILE A 120 2.69 -1.23 -11.53
N ASN A 121 1.60 -0.72 -12.09
CA ASN A 121 1.13 -0.98 -13.45
C ASN A 121 1.83 -0.15 -14.55
N GLY A 122 2.71 0.80 -14.18
CA GLY A 122 3.40 1.67 -15.12
C GLY A 122 4.39 2.61 -14.43
N PHE A 123 4.36 3.91 -14.75
CA PHE A 123 5.23 4.89 -14.11
C PHE A 123 4.98 5.01 -12.61
N ALA A 124 6.03 4.86 -11.80
CA ALA A 124 6.07 5.15 -10.36
C ALA A 124 7.25 6.08 -10.10
N LEU A 125 7.04 7.40 -10.19
CA LEU A 125 8.11 8.40 -10.20
C LEU A 125 7.95 9.37 -9.03
N GLY A 126 9.07 9.80 -8.45
CA GLY A 126 9.06 10.77 -7.34
C GLY A 126 8.11 10.36 -6.23
N GLY A 127 7.16 11.23 -5.88
CA GLY A 127 6.11 10.92 -4.90
C GLY A 127 5.36 9.62 -5.15
N GLY A 128 5.19 9.19 -6.41
CA GLY A 128 4.59 7.91 -6.74
C GLY A 128 5.48 6.72 -6.39
N CYS A 129 6.80 6.84 -6.57
CA CYS A 129 7.76 5.85 -6.09
C CYS A 129 7.83 5.84 -4.56
N GLU A 130 7.74 7.02 -3.91
CA GLU A 130 7.66 7.15 -2.45
C GLU A 130 6.41 6.49 -1.87
N LEU A 131 5.25 6.63 -2.56
CA LEU A 131 4.00 5.94 -2.22
C LEU A 131 4.16 4.42 -2.32
N ALA A 132 4.74 3.93 -3.40
CA ALA A 132 5.01 2.50 -3.56
C ALA A 132 5.94 1.96 -2.46
N MET A 133 6.99 2.71 -2.09
CA MET A 133 7.91 2.35 -1.00
C MET A 133 7.27 2.41 0.40
N ALA A 134 6.17 3.12 0.57
CA ALA A 134 5.39 3.12 1.82
C ALA A 134 4.51 1.86 1.98
N CYS A 135 4.29 1.11 0.90
CA CYS A 135 3.58 -0.15 0.93
C CYS A 135 4.45 -1.29 1.48
N THR A 136 3.80 -2.33 2.02
CA THR A 136 4.48 -3.50 2.59
C THR A 136 5.23 -4.28 1.52
N MET A 137 4.61 -4.47 0.36
CA MET A 137 5.17 -5.18 -0.80
C MET A 137 4.92 -4.39 -2.09
N ARG A 138 5.72 -4.66 -3.12
CA ARG A 138 5.70 -3.96 -4.43
C ARG A 138 5.81 -4.98 -5.55
N LEU A 139 4.72 -5.23 -6.24
CA LEU A 139 4.69 -6.01 -7.47
C LEU A 139 4.69 -5.03 -8.65
N ALA A 140 5.49 -5.28 -9.67
CA ALA A 140 5.60 -4.38 -10.82
C ALA A 140 5.27 -5.10 -12.13
N SER A 141 4.61 -4.39 -13.03
CA SER A 141 4.55 -4.78 -14.44
C SER A 141 5.95 -4.73 -15.05
N GLU A 142 6.25 -5.61 -16.00
CA GLU A 142 7.49 -5.59 -16.78
C GLU A 142 7.72 -4.26 -17.52
N THR A 143 6.63 -3.54 -17.81
CA THR A 143 6.66 -2.22 -18.44
C THR A 143 6.90 -1.09 -17.47
N ALA A 144 6.87 -1.33 -16.15
CA ALA A 144 7.00 -0.31 -15.12
C ALA A 144 8.34 0.43 -15.19
N ARG A 145 8.29 1.71 -14.81
CA ARG A 145 9.45 2.59 -14.70
C ARG A 145 9.41 3.27 -13.34
N LEU A 146 10.49 3.12 -12.58
CA LEU A 146 10.60 3.65 -11.23
C LEU A 146 11.76 4.64 -11.14
N GLY A 147 11.68 5.61 -10.25
CA GLY A 147 12.78 6.54 -10.01
C GLY A 147 12.40 7.71 -9.12
N GLN A 148 13.41 8.48 -8.74
CA GLN A 148 13.30 9.70 -7.92
C GLN A 148 13.88 10.89 -8.71
N PRO A 149 13.12 11.46 -9.67
CA PRO A 149 13.64 12.48 -10.60
C PRO A 149 13.60 13.91 -10.03
N GLU A 150 13.33 14.10 -8.74
CA GLU A 150 13.15 15.41 -8.09
C GLU A 150 14.34 16.33 -8.29
N VAL A 151 15.55 15.81 -8.35
CA VAL A 151 16.78 16.58 -8.58
C VAL A 151 16.76 17.33 -9.92
N LYS A 152 16.02 16.82 -10.93
CA LYS A 152 15.84 17.49 -12.23
C LYS A 152 14.96 18.73 -12.15
N LEU A 153 14.22 18.87 -11.04
CA LEU A 153 13.38 20.02 -10.73
C LEU A 153 14.03 20.95 -9.68
N GLY A 154 15.30 20.70 -9.30
CA GLY A 154 15.99 21.43 -8.24
C GLY A 154 15.48 21.07 -6.83
N LEU A 155 14.88 19.91 -6.65
CA LEU A 155 14.30 19.44 -5.41
C LEU A 155 14.93 18.11 -4.96
N ALA A 156 14.66 17.73 -3.73
CA ALA A 156 14.87 16.38 -3.22
C ALA A 156 13.51 15.71 -2.97
N PRO A 157 13.43 14.37 -2.89
CA PRO A 157 12.22 13.67 -2.48
C PRO A 157 11.68 14.19 -1.14
N GLY A 158 10.39 14.50 -1.10
CA GLY A 158 9.77 15.17 0.06
C GLY A 158 8.90 14.26 0.92
N TYR A 159 8.48 13.09 0.42
CA TYR A 159 7.50 12.24 1.12
C TYR A 159 8.12 10.99 1.76
N GLY A 160 9.45 11.00 1.94
CA GLY A 160 10.20 9.97 2.66
C GLY A 160 11.05 9.06 1.79
N GLY A 161 11.21 9.38 0.49
CA GLY A 161 12.04 8.61 -0.44
C GLY A 161 13.49 8.51 -0.01
N THR A 162 14.08 9.60 0.51
CA THR A 162 15.45 9.62 1.02
C THR A 162 15.65 8.70 2.23
N GLN A 163 14.59 8.30 2.91
CA GLN A 163 14.63 7.43 4.08
C GLN A 163 14.28 5.97 3.72
N ARG A 164 13.31 5.75 2.82
CA ARG A 164 12.87 4.40 2.46
C ARG A 164 13.75 3.75 1.40
N LEU A 165 14.17 4.52 0.39
CA LEU A 165 14.98 3.98 -0.70
C LEU A 165 16.29 3.32 -0.21
N PRO A 166 17.10 3.96 0.65
CA PRO A 166 18.34 3.33 1.14
C PRO A 166 18.14 2.05 1.94
N ARG A 167 16.98 1.91 2.60
CA ARG A 167 16.63 0.69 3.34
C ARG A 167 16.28 -0.48 2.43
N LEU A 168 15.78 -0.20 1.23
CA LEU A 168 15.43 -1.21 0.23
C LEU A 168 16.61 -1.62 -0.64
N VAL A 169 17.36 -0.65 -1.17
CA VAL A 169 18.36 -0.89 -2.21
C VAL A 169 19.80 -0.67 -1.74
N GLY A 170 20.01 -0.32 -0.47
CA GLY A 170 21.30 0.08 0.07
C GLY A 170 21.68 1.53 -0.30
N GLN A 171 22.52 2.15 0.55
CA GLN A 171 22.87 3.57 0.43
C GLN A 171 23.55 3.94 -0.90
N PRO A 172 24.51 3.17 -1.45
CA PRO A 172 25.19 3.55 -2.70
C PRO A 172 24.21 3.60 -3.89
N MET A 173 23.33 2.62 -4.03
CA MET A 173 22.35 2.57 -5.12
C MET A 173 21.28 3.65 -4.94
N ALA A 174 20.83 3.88 -3.72
CA ALA A 174 19.90 4.96 -3.42
C ALA A 174 20.48 6.33 -3.81
N LEU A 175 21.72 6.62 -3.43
CA LEU A 175 22.39 7.87 -3.80
C LEU A 175 22.55 8.01 -5.32
N LYS A 176 22.90 6.92 -6.02
CA LYS A 176 22.95 6.95 -7.49
C LYS A 176 21.61 7.42 -8.06
N LEU A 177 20.50 6.77 -7.67
CA LEU A 177 19.16 7.11 -8.19
C LEU A 177 18.72 8.53 -7.81
N LEU A 178 18.96 8.94 -6.56
CA LEU A 178 18.61 10.27 -6.06
C LEU A 178 19.40 11.40 -6.72
N LEU A 179 20.71 11.22 -6.93
CA LEU A 179 21.57 12.28 -7.43
C LEU A 179 21.52 12.41 -8.96
N THR A 180 21.23 11.32 -9.67
CA THR A 180 21.08 11.35 -11.14
C THR A 180 19.65 11.61 -11.58
N GLY A 181 18.67 11.28 -10.74
CA GLY A 181 17.26 11.29 -11.11
C GLY A 181 16.95 10.35 -12.27
N GLU A 182 17.77 9.30 -12.49
CA GLU A 182 17.52 8.31 -13.53
C GLU A 182 16.29 7.47 -13.23
N MET A 183 15.60 7.05 -14.28
CA MET A 183 14.52 6.07 -14.20
C MET A 183 15.08 4.70 -14.55
N ILE A 184 14.71 3.70 -13.76
CA ILE A 184 15.07 2.30 -13.99
C ILE A 184 13.84 1.49 -14.42
N GLY A 185 14.07 0.43 -15.19
CA GLY A 185 13.03 -0.52 -15.57
C GLY A 185 12.73 -1.52 -14.45
N ALA A 186 11.63 -2.25 -14.58
CA ALA A 186 11.17 -3.25 -13.63
C ALA A 186 12.23 -4.33 -13.33
N ALA A 187 12.94 -4.84 -14.33
CA ALA A 187 13.97 -5.86 -14.15
C ALA A 187 15.13 -5.36 -13.24
N GLU A 188 15.58 -4.12 -13.45
CA GLU A 188 16.61 -3.51 -12.59
C GLU A 188 16.05 -3.23 -11.20
N ALA A 189 14.80 -2.76 -11.09
CA ALA A 189 14.15 -2.53 -9.81
C ALA A 189 14.04 -3.83 -8.98
N LEU A 190 13.77 -4.98 -9.62
CA LEU A 190 13.80 -6.29 -8.99
C LEU A 190 15.22 -6.67 -8.56
N ARG A 191 16.19 -6.50 -9.45
CA ARG A 191 17.60 -6.86 -9.17
C ARG A 191 18.17 -6.14 -7.94
N ILE A 192 17.77 -4.88 -7.72
CA ILE A 192 18.27 -4.07 -6.59
C ILE A 192 17.37 -4.15 -5.34
N GLY A 193 16.26 -4.90 -5.38
CA GLY A 193 15.33 -5.06 -4.25
C GLY A 193 14.35 -3.89 -4.07
N LEU A 194 14.17 -3.02 -5.08
CA LEU A 194 13.17 -1.95 -5.02
C LEU A 194 11.76 -2.49 -5.22
N VAL A 195 11.59 -3.57 -5.99
CA VAL A 195 10.34 -4.33 -6.12
C VAL A 195 10.58 -5.80 -5.81
N ASP A 196 9.52 -6.50 -5.40
CA ASP A 196 9.60 -7.88 -4.90
C ASP A 196 9.32 -8.91 -6.01
N GLU A 197 8.48 -8.55 -6.99
CA GLU A 197 8.17 -9.40 -8.16
C GLU A 197 7.98 -8.53 -9.42
N VAL A 198 8.30 -9.10 -10.60
CA VAL A 198 8.01 -8.51 -11.91
C VAL A 198 7.18 -9.49 -12.73
N LEU A 199 6.13 -9.00 -13.36
CA LEU A 199 5.10 -9.79 -14.01
C LEU A 199 4.71 -9.20 -15.37
N PRO A 200 4.23 -10.01 -16.33
CA PRO A 200 3.52 -9.48 -17.48
C PRO A 200 2.38 -8.56 -17.05
N ALA A 201 2.10 -7.49 -17.80
CA ALA A 201 1.16 -6.46 -17.40
C ALA A 201 -0.25 -7.03 -17.10
N ASP A 202 -0.71 -7.97 -17.92
CA ASP A 202 -2.00 -8.66 -17.77
C ASP A 202 -2.05 -9.63 -16.57
N LYS A 203 -0.92 -9.98 -15.97
CA LYS A 203 -0.80 -10.90 -14.83
C LYS A 203 -0.60 -10.20 -13.49
N LEU A 204 -0.31 -8.91 -13.50
CA LEU A 204 0.01 -8.15 -12.29
C LEU A 204 -1.09 -8.25 -11.22
N MET A 205 -2.33 -7.94 -11.58
CA MET A 205 -3.45 -7.96 -10.63
C MET A 205 -3.83 -9.38 -10.21
N GLU A 206 -3.83 -10.34 -11.14
CA GLU A 206 -4.08 -11.75 -10.82
C GLU A 206 -3.09 -12.26 -9.76
N ARG A 207 -1.81 -11.95 -9.92
CA ARG A 207 -0.77 -12.34 -8.95
C ARG A 207 -0.93 -11.63 -7.61
N ALA A 208 -1.24 -10.33 -7.62
CA ALA A 208 -1.47 -9.56 -6.39
C ALA A 208 -2.67 -10.12 -5.59
N GLU A 209 -3.76 -10.45 -6.26
CA GLU A 209 -4.94 -11.08 -5.64
C GLU A 209 -4.62 -12.47 -5.10
N ALA A 210 -3.85 -13.28 -5.83
CA ALA A 210 -3.42 -14.60 -5.36
C ALA A 210 -2.56 -14.48 -4.07
N LEU A 211 -1.61 -13.53 -4.04
CA LEU A 211 -0.80 -13.26 -2.86
C LEU A 211 -1.65 -12.75 -1.69
N ALA A 212 -2.59 -11.84 -1.96
CA ALA A 212 -3.51 -11.33 -0.96
C ALA A 212 -4.37 -12.44 -0.34
N LYS A 213 -4.88 -13.39 -1.14
CA LYS A 213 -5.65 -14.55 -0.66
C LYS A 213 -4.83 -15.46 0.25
N ILE A 214 -3.55 -15.66 -0.05
CA ILE A 214 -2.63 -16.39 0.85
C ILE A 214 -2.54 -15.67 2.20
N ILE A 215 -2.35 -14.35 2.21
CA ILE A 215 -2.24 -13.57 3.43
C ILE A 215 -3.57 -13.57 4.21
N VAL A 216 -4.70 -13.45 3.53
CA VAL A 216 -6.04 -13.53 4.13
C VAL A 216 -6.25 -14.86 4.85
N SER A 217 -5.66 -15.95 4.38
CA SER A 217 -5.76 -17.27 5.05
C SER A 217 -4.91 -17.41 6.32
N MET A 218 -4.07 -16.41 6.65
CA MET A 218 -3.21 -16.42 7.84
C MET A 218 -3.91 -15.75 9.05
N ALA A 219 -3.39 -15.98 10.26
CA ALA A 219 -3.89 -15.34 11.49
C ALA A 219 -3.71 -13.80 11.44
N PRO A 220 -4.78 -13.00 11.55
CA PRO A 220 -4.71 -11.55 11.34
C PRO A 220 -3.77 -10.84 12.30
N LEU A 221 -3.84 -11.18 13.58
CA LEU A 221 -2.96 -10.57 14.59
C LEU A 221 -1.49 -10.90 14.35
N ALA A 222 -1.20 -12.14 13.90
CA ALA A 222 0.17 -12.53 13.58
C ALA A 222 0.69 -11.77 12.35
N VAL A 223 -0.13 -11.61 11.31
CA VAL A 223 0.24 -10.82 10.12
C VAL A 223 0.54 -9.36 10.50
N SER A 224 -0.35 -8.71 11.26
CA SER A 224 -0.14 -7.34 11.74
C SER A 224 1.12 -7.24 12.60
N ALA A 225 1.33 -8.19 13.51
CA ALA A 225 2.48 -8.22 14.38
C ALA A 225 3.80 -8.43 13.63
N CYS A 226 3.84 -9.21 12.55
CA CYS A 226 5.03 -9.33 11.70
C CYS A 226 5.41 -7.99 11.05
N ILE A 227 4.41 -7.21 10.58
CA ILE A 227 4.64 -5.87 10.03
C ILE A 227 5.22 -4.93 11.10
N GLU A 228 4.71 -5.00 12.32
CA GLU A 228 5.18 -4.21 13.45
C GLU A 228 6.60 -4.65 13.87
N ALA A 229 6.85 -5.95 14.01
CA ALA A 229 8.10 -6.52 14.52
C ALA A 229 9.33 -6.23 13.64
N VAL A 230 9.15 -6.08 12.32
CA VAL A 230 10.23 -5.64 11.41
C VAL A 230 10.73 -4.24 11.74
N ARG A 231 9.96 -3.45 12.51
CA ARG A 231 10.27 -2.05 12.87
C ARG A 231 10.57 -1.85 14.34
N ASP A 232 10.15 -2.78 15.21
CA ASP A 232 10.19 -2.62 16.66
C ASP A 232 10.67 -3.90 17.37
N MET A 233 10.61 -3.91 18.70
CA MET A 233 11.14 -4.98 19.55
C MET A 233 10.32 -6.28 19.43
N GLU A 234 10.81 -7.23 18.68
CA GLU A 234 10.21 -8.53 18.38
C GLU A 234 9.75 -9.30 19.63
N ALA A 235 10.55 -9.34 20.70
CA ALA A 235 10.24 -10.11 21.90
C ALA A 235 8.93 -9.69 22.58
N LYS A 236 8.64 -8.39 22.68
CA LYS A 236 7.39 -7.88 23.24
C LYS A 236 6.19 -8.24 22.39
N ILE A 237 6.35 -8.16 21.08
CA ILE A 237 5.30 -8.45 20.10
C ILE A 237 4.99 -9.94 20.14
N PHE A 238 6.02 -10.81 20.16
CA PHE A 238 5.84 -12.25 20.33
C PHE A 238 5.11 -12.60 21.63
N GLY A 239 5.52 -12.00 22.76
CA GLY A 239 4.86 -12.19 24.05
C GLY A 239 3.37 -11.83 24.02
N ARG A 240 3.01 -10.70 23.36
CA ARG A 240 1.62 -10.28 23.19
C ARG A 240 0.82 -11.31 22.37
N LEU A 241 1.38 -11.84 21.30
CA LEU A 241 0.73 -12.87 20.48
C LEU A 241 0.49 -14.18 21.25
N CYS A 242 1.37 -14.57 22.18
CA CYS A 242 1.20 -15.77 22.98
C CYS A 242 -0.08 -15.76 23.84
N ALA A 243 -0.65 -14.60 24.13
CA ALA A 243 -1.91 -14.43 24.85
C ALA A 243 -3.16 -14.38 23.95
N SER A 244 -3.01 -14.48 22.63
CA SER A 244 -4.13 -14.35 21.68
C SER A 244 -4.90 -15.68 21.53
N ALA A 245 -6.22 -15.57 21.30
CA ALA A 245 -7.05 -16.71 20.93
C ALA A 245 -6.62 -17.35 19.59
N ASP A 246 -6.15 -16.54 18.65
CA ASP A 246 -5.64 -17.02 17.36
C ASP A 246 -4.38 -17.89 17.52
N LYS A 247 -3.49 -17.58 18.47
CA LYS A 247 -2.34 -18.46 18.78
C LYS A 247 -2.79 -19.80 19.35
N GLU A 248 -3.75 -19.79 20.27
CA GLU A 248 -4.30 -21.01 20.86
C GLU A 248 -4.97 -21.89 19.78
N GLU A 249 -5.82 -21.28 18.95
CA GLU A 249 -6.46 -21.95 17.83
C GLU A 249 -5.43 -22.50 16.83
N GLY A 250 -4.45 -21.70 16.44
CA GLY A 250 -3.44 -22.10 15.46
C GLY A 250 -2.61 -23.29 15.94
N THR A 251 -2.17 -23.29 17.19
CA THR A 251 -1.41 -24.40 17.76
C THR A 251 -2.26 -25.65 17.91
N LYS A 252 -3.53 -25.52 18.32
CA LYS A 252 -4.48 -26.62 18.43
C LYS A 252 -4.79 -27.23 17.06
N ALA A 253 -5.13 -26.41 16.06
CA ALA A 253 -5.41 -26.84 14.70
C ALA A 253 -4.22 -27.59 14.08
N PHE A 254 -2.99 -27.09 14.31
CA PHE A 254 -1.77 -27.75 13.86
C PHE A 254 -1.60 -29.15 14.45
N LEU A 255 -1.80 -29.31 15.78
CA LEU A 255 -1.72 -30.60 16.45
C LEU A 255 -2.81 -31.55 15.99
N GLU A 256 -4.02 -31.05 15.73
CA GLU A 256 -5.18 -31.80 15.25
C GLU A 256 -5.18 -32.03 13.73
N LYS A 257 -4.20 -31.52 13.00
CA LYS A 257 -4.07 -31.63 11.52
C LYS A 257 -5.32 -31.13 10.76
N ARG A 258 -5.93 -30.06 11.22
CA ARG A 258 -7.08 -29.40 10.59
C ARG A 258 -6.74 -27.94 10.23
N SER A 259 -7.58 -27.35 9.40
CA SER A 259 -7.49 -25.93 9.11
C SER A 259 -7.92 -25.10 10.34
N PRO A 260 -7.19 -24.03 10.68
CA PRO A 260 -7.55 -23.12 11.76
C PRO A 260 -8.71 -22.20 11.37
N VAL A 261 -9.43 -21.70 12.40
CA VAL A 261 -10.48 -20.70 12.25
C VAL A 261 -10.06 -19.45 13.03
N TRP A 262 -9.63 -18.43 12.32
CA TRP A 262 -9.10 -17.21 12.92
C TRP A 262 -10.21 -16.28 13.39
N THR A 263 -10.06 -15.71 14.59
CA THR A 263 -11.02 -14.77 15.20
C THR A 263 -10.51 -13.34 15.25
N GLY A 264 -9.18 -13.14 15.11
CA GLY A 264 -8.54 -11.82 15.24
C GLY A 264 -8.48 -11.31 16.69
N ARG A 265 -8.43 -12.19 17.67
CA ARG A 265 -8.45 -11.86 19.09
C ARG A 265 -7.31 -12.49 19.89
#